data_6d1fad508d854f60bee6cb573d1bfc1f
#
_entry.id   6d1fad508d854f60bee6cb573d1bfc1f
#
_cell.length_a   1.000
_cell.length_b   1.000
_cell.length_c   1.000
_cell.angle_alpha   90.00
_cell.angle_beta   90.00
_cell.angle_gamma   90.00
#
_symmetry.space_group_name_H-M   'P 1'
#
loop_
_entity.id
_entity.type
_entity.pdbx_description
1 polymer ?
#
loop_
_entity_poly.entity_id
_entity_poly.type
_entity_poly.pdbx_seq_one_letter_code
_entity_poly.pdbx_strand_id
1 'polypeptide(L)'
;ANDSTRTAFAADCRRVIDKFGLDGIDIDWEYPGSGTAGISFSSADKENFTLLMRDVRQAVGKDKLLTIATAATGRYYDFRAIEPYVDYVNIMAYDMEEAPFHHAALHCSDMTEEWSCEKAVAGHIAGGFPVQRLVLGIPFYGHGTNEAPESLDYRHIISIDSLYSRWDSVAQVPYLVNSKGTVVVNYENAQSIELKCRFLHRQGMLGAMYWDYDSDDEMGTLRHAVYRGVMQLP
;
A
#
# COMPACT_ATOMS: atom_id res chain seq x y z
N ALA A 1 -19.36 -13.05 1.88
CA ALA A 1 -19.55 -13.04 3.34
C ALA A 1 -21.04 -13.01 3.68
N ASN A 2 -21.50 -13.73 4.70
CA ASN A 2 -22.88 -13.70 5.22
C ASN A 2 -22.85 -13.35 6.71
N ASP A 3 -24.01 -13.10 7.32
CA ASP A 3 -24.11 -12.63 8.71
C ASP A 3 -23.39 -13.57 9.71
N SER A 4 -23.59 -14.87 9.59
CA SER A 4 -22.97 -15.82 10.53
C SER A 4 -21.43 -15.86 10.38
N THR A 5 -20.91 -15.80 9.17
CA THR A 5 -19.45 -15.77 8.94
C THR A 5 -18.82 -14.46 9.37
N ARG A 6 -19.49 -13.31 9.17
CA ARG A 6 -19.02 -12.01 9.66
C ARG A 6 -18.98 -11.97 11.17
N THR A 7 -20.05 -12.45 11.85
CA THR A 7 -20.13 -12.51 13.30
C THR A 7 -19.03 -13.41 13.89
N ALA A 8 -18.81 -14.58 13.30
CA ALA A 8 -17.74 -15.49 13.73
C ALA A 8 -16.35 -14.85 13.57
N PHE A 9 -16.09 -14.24 12.41
CA PHE A 9 -14.83 -13.57 12.15
C PHE A 9 -14.58 -12.39 13.10
N ALA A 10 -15.59 -11.56 13.35
CA ALA A 10 -15.50 -10.46 14.31
C ALA A 10 -15.18 -10.94 15.74
N ALA A 11 -15.82 -12.04 16.18
CA ALA A 11 -15.50 -12.67 17.45
C ALA A 11 -14.07 -13.24 17.49
N ASP A 12 -13.59 -13.80 16.38
CA ASP A 12 -12.20 -14.27 16.27
C ASP A 12 -11.19 -13.13 16.32
N CYS A 13 -11.45 -11.98 15.69
CA CYS A 13 -10.63 -10.77 15.81
C CYS A 13 -10.47 -10.37 17.28
N ARG A 14 -11.59 -10.31 18.02
CA ARG A 14 -11.54 -9.99 19.46
C ARG A 14 -10.74 -11.03 20.24
N ARG A 15 -10.99 -12.32 20.01
CA ARG A 15 -10.28 -13.42 20.66
C ARG A 15 -8.75 -13.36 20.42
N VAL A 16 -8.32 -13.04 19.20
CA VAL A 16 -6.90 -12.91 18.84
C VAL A 16 -6.28 -11.71 19.56
N ILE A 17 -6.95 -10.57 19.56
CA ILE A 17 -6.50 -9.36 20.28
C ILE A 17 -6.30 -9.69 21.77
N ASP A 18 -7.28 -10.32 22.43
CA ASP A 18 -7.22 -10.65 23.84
C ASP A 18 -6.14 -11.69 24.15
N LYS A 19 -6.03 -12.71 23.30
CA LYS A 19 -5.07 -13.81 23.48
C LYS A 19 -3.62 -13.33 23.42
N PHE A 20 -3.31 -12.42 22.49
CA PHE A 20 -1.93 -11.97 22.24
C PHE A 20 -1.63 -10.57 22.77
N GLY A 21 -2.59 -9.91 23.42
CA GLY A 21 -2.43 -8.56 23.96
C GLY A 21 -2.20 -7.50 22.86
N LEU A 22 -2.86 -7.65 21.70
CA LEU A 22 -2.67 -6.76 20.56
C LEU A 22 -3.35 -5.41 20.77
N ASP A 23 -2.85 -4.37 20.11
CA ASP A 23 -3.44 -3.03 20.13
C ASP A 23 -4.62 -2.89 19.15
N GLY A 24 -4.78 -3.83 18.21
CA GLY A 24 -5.86 -3.80 17.24
C GLY A 24 -5.73 -4.89 16.19
N ILE A 25 -6.46 -4.70 15.08
CA ILE A 25 -6.47 -5.57 13.93
C ILE A 25 -6.45 -4.75 12.63
N ASP A 26 -5.67 -5.17 11.66
CA ASP A 26 -5.70 -4.68 10.28
C ASP A 26 -6.40 -5.68 9.39
N ILE A 27 -7.33 -5.25 8.55
CA ILE A 27 -8.08 -6.11 7.62
C ILE A 27 -7.60 -5.87 6.20
N ASP A 28 -7.02 -6.90 5.63
CA ASP A 28 -6.58 -6.93 4.26
C ASP A 28 -7.41 -7.95 3.46
N TRP A 29 -8.47 -7.46 2.78
CA TRP A 29 -9.30 -8.26 1.89
C TRP A 29 -9.05 -7.84 0.44
N GLU A 30 -8.39 -8.69 -0.33
CA GLU A 30 -7.99 -8.40 -1.71
C GLU A 30 -8.81 -9.22 -2.72
N TYR A 31 -9.92 -8.72 -3.25
CA TYR A 31 -10.61 -7.48 -2.91
C TYR A 31 -12.12 -7.73 -2.84
N PRO A 32 -12.89 -6.93 -2.09
CA PRO A 32 -14.35 -7.08 -2.06
C PRO A 32 -14.95 -6.93 -3.47
N GLY A 33 -15.68 -7.96 -3.93
CA GLY A 33 -16.32 -7.98 -5.24
C GLY A 33 -15.38 -8.25 -6.43
N SER A 34 -14.16 -8.74 -6.17
CA SER A 34 -13.18 -9.05 -7.22
C SER A 34 -12.52 -10.40 -7.00
N GLY A 35 -12.34 -11.14 -8.09
CA GLY A 35 -11.59 -12.40 -8.12
C GLY A 35 -10.12 -12.25 -8.52
N THR A 36 -9.60 -11.03 -8.61
CA THR A 36 -8.24 -10.74 -9.13
C THR A 36 -7.15 -11.49 -8.33
N ALA A 37 -7.29 -11.58 -7.01
CA ALA A 37 -6.35 -12.32 -6.16
C ALA A 37 -6.68 -13.83 -6.04
N GLY A 38 -7.44 -14.40 -6.97
CA GLY A 38 -7.75 -15.83 -6.99
C GLY A 38 -8.78 -16.29 -5.94
N ILE A 39 -9.46 -15.37 -5.27
CA ILE A 39 -10.49 -15.65 -4.28
C ILE A 39 -11.90 -15.64 -4.88
N SER A 40 -12.87 -16.31 -4.23
CA SER A 40 -14.28 -16.21 -4.59
C SER A 40 -14.82 -14.81 -4.26
N PHE A 41 -15.71 -14.29 -5.08
CA PHE A 41 -16.30 -12.96 -4.91
C PHE A 41 -17.79 -12.94 -5.22
N SER A 42 -18.46 -11.87 -4.78
CA SER A 42 -19.87 -11.58 -4.99
C SER A 42 -20.09 -10.09 -5.24
N SER A 43 -21.11 -9.73 -6.01
CA SER A 43 -21.51 -8.33 -6.18
C SER A 43 -21.92 -7.64 -4.89
N ALA A 44 -22.30 -8.41 -3.85
CA ALA A 44 -22.65 -7.90 -2.52
C ALA A 44 -21.43 -7.62 -1.63
N ASP A 45 -20.19 -7.96 -2.05
CA ASP A 45 -19.03 -7.90 -1.16
C ASP A 45 -18.64 -6.48 -0.75
N LYS A 46 -18.87 -5.48 -1.58
CA LYS A 46 -18.65 -4.08 -1.21
C LYS A 46 -19.55 -3.65 -0.02
N GLU A 47 -20.81 -4.04 -0.02
CA GLU A 47 -21.72 -3.83 1.11
C GLU A 47 -21.32 -4.73 2.29
N ASN A 48 -21.03 -6.00 2.04
CA ASN A 48 -20.58 -6.94 3.05
C ASN A 48 -19.29 -6.50 3.74
N PHE A 49 -18.38 -5.82 3.04
CA PHE A 49 -17.17 -5.24 3.65
C PHE A 49 -17.53 -4.15 4.66
N THR A 50 -18.47 -3.25 4.32
CA THR A 50 -18.97 -2.24 5.25
C THR A 50 -19.59 -2.88 6.50
N LEU A 51 -20.43 -3.90 6.31
CA LEU A 51 -21.01 -4.65 7.41
C LEU A 51 -19.95 -5.37 8.26
N LEU A 52 -18.92 -5.92 7.62
CA LEU A 52 -17.79 -6.54 8.31
C LEU A 52 -17.05 -5.54 9.20
N MET A 53 -16.74 -4.35 8.70
CA MET A 53 -16.07 -3.30 9.49
C MET A 53 -16.92 -2.89 10.70
N ARG A 54 -18.24 -2.75 10.52
CA ARG A 54 -19.18 -2.50 11.63
C ARG A 54 -19.13 -3.63 12.68
N ASP A 55 -19.22 -4.88 12.23
CA ASP A 55 -19.29 -6.05 13.12
C ASP A 55 -17.97 -6.25 13.88
N VAL A 56 -16.81 -6.07 13.19
CA VAL A 56 -15.49 -6.12 13.84
C VAL A 56 -15.33 -4.97 14.83
N ARG A 57 -15.68 -3.72 14.46
CA ARG A 57 -15.63 -2.58 15.38
C ARG A 57 -16.49 -2.81 16.64
N GLN A 58 -17.67 -3.38 16.47
CA GLN A 58 -18.54 -3.71 17.60
C GLN A 58 -17.90 -4.77 18.52
N ALA A 59 -17.25 -5.76 17.97
CA ALA A 59 -16.62 -6.85 18.72
C ALA A 59 -15.33 -6.41 19.43
N VAL A 60 -14.46 -5.65 18.74
CA VAL A 60 -13.17 -5.23 19.31
C VAL A 60 -13.28 -4.03 20.24
N GLY A 61 -14.37 -3.25 20.15
CA GLY A 61 -14.58 -2.05 20.96
C GLY A 61 -13.89 -0.81 20.40
N LYS A 62 -13.99 0.32 21.12
CA LYS A 62 -13.42 1.61 20.71
C LYS A 62 -11.97 1.81 21.14
N ASP A 63 -11.51 0.99 22.09
CA ASP A 63 -10.17 1.10 22.68
C ASP A 63 -9.10 0.35 21.84
N LYS A 64 -9.51 -0.38 20.81
CA LYS A 64 -8.65 -1.14 19.94
C LYS A 64 -8.67 -0.56 18.52
N LEU A 65 -7.52 -0.56 17.87
CA LEU A 65 -7.41 -0.12 16.48
C LEU A 65 -8.11 -1.11 15.56
N LEU A 66 -8.86 -0.57 14.60
CA LEU A 66 -9.35 -1.29 13.44
C LEU A 66 -8.91 -0.53 12.19
N THR A 67 -8.03 -1.12 11.43
CA THR A 67 -7.47 -0.54 10.20
C THR A 67 -7.71 -1.45 9.03
N ILE A 68 -7.52 -0.93 7.84
CA ILE A 68 -7.68 -1.70 6.61
C ILE A 68 -6.55 -1.40 5.64
N ALA A 69 -6.13 -2.40 4.87
CA ALA A 69 -5.34 -2.19 3.66
C ALA A 69 -6.28 -2.12 2.45
N THR A 70 -6.00 -1.21 1.52
CA THR A 70 -6.85 -0.94 0.36
C THR A 70 -6.07 -0.91 -0.93
N ALA A 71 -6.68 -1.41 -2.03
CA ALA A 71 -6.12 -1.21 -3.36
C ALA A 71 -5.91 0.27 -3.68
N ALA A 72 -4.86 0.60 -4.41
CA ALA A 72 -4.56 1.96 -4.86
C ALA A 72 -5.75 2.65 -5.54
N THR A 73 -6.55 1.91 -6.32
CA THR A 73 -7.72 2.43 -7.00
C THR A 73 -8.86 2.86 -6.07
N GLY A 74 -8.94 2.33 -4.85
CA GLY A 74 -10.02 2.58 -3.89
C GLY A 74 -11.42 2.10 -4.30
N ARG A 75 -11.61 1.60 -5.54
CA ARG A 75 -12.91 1.31 -6.15
C ARG A 75 -13.75 0.24 -5.44
N TYR A 76 -13.09 -0.63 -4.67
CA TYR A 76 -13.73 -1.77 -4.02
C TYR A 76 -14.46 -1.43 -2.73
N TYR A 77 -14.30 -0.19 -2.22
CA TYR A 77 -14.75 0.22 -0.90
C TYR A 77 -15.76 1.35 -0.98
N ASP A 78 -16.70 1.39 -0.04
CA ASP A 78 -17.53 2.57 0.23
C ASP A 78 -16.91 3.33 1.41
N PHE A 79 -16.00 4.25 1.10
CA PHE A 79 -15.23 4.98 2.11
C PHE A 79 -16.10 5.78 3.08
N ARG A 80 -17.21 6.35 2.61
CA ARG A 80 -18.14 7.08 3.49
C ARG A 80 -18.86 6.17 4.46
N ALA A 81 -19.20 4.96 4.01
CA ALA A 81 -19.91 4.00 4.85
C ALA A 81 -19.01 3.31 5.88
N ILE A 82 -17.71 3.11 5.56
CA ILE A 82 -16.75 2.50 6.50
C ILE A 82 -16.09 3.51 7.45
N GLU A 83 -16.06 4.80 7.10
CA GLU A 83 -15.37 5.85 7.86
C GLU A 83 -15.70 5.84 9.36
N PRO A 84 -16.95 5.61 9.82
CA PRO A 84 -17.27 5.59 11.25
C PRO A 84 -16.68 4.41 12.03
N TYR A 85 -16.23 3.37 11.34
CA TYR A 85 -15.77 2.11 11.97
C TYR A 85 -14.25 1.94 11.96
N VAL A 86 -13.56 2.50 10.98
CA VAL A 86 -12.14 2.30 10.71
C VAL A 86 -11.33 3.48 11.25
N ASP A 87 -10.21 3.22 11.93
CA ASP A 87 -9.37 4.29 12.49
C ASP A 87 -8.52 4.97 11.41
N TYR A 88 -7.86 4.20 10.55
CA TYR A 88 -7.13 4.70 9.39
C TYR A 88 -7.03 3.66 8.28
N VAL A 89 -6.66 4.11 7.09
CA VAL A 89 -6.57 3.31 5.87
C VAL A 89 -5.12 3.28 5.38
N ASN A 90 -4.58 2.10 5.20
CA ASN A 90 -3.31 1.84 4.54
C ASN A 90 -3.54 1.70 3.04
N ILE A 91 -3.13 2.68 2.25
CA ILE A 91 -3.24 2.61 0.79
C ILE A 91 -2.06 1.78 0.26
N MET A 92 -2.32 0.63 -0.34
CA MET A 92 -1.32 -0.16 -1.06
C MET A 92 -1.00 0.53 -2.39
N ALA A 93 -0.23 1.64 -2.32
CA ALA A 93 0.15 2.46 -3.46
C ALA A 93 1.38 1.89 -4.19
N TYR A 94 1.31 0.59 -4.45
CA TYR A 94 2.29 -0.23 -5.15
C TYR A 94 1.57 -1.31 -5.95
N ASP A 95 2.29 -2.05 -6.78
CA ASP A 95 1.72 -3.03 -7.72
C ASP A 95 0.62 -2.41 -8.60
N MET A 96 0.74 -1.11 -8.87
CA MET A 96 -0.28 -0.37 -9.60
C MET A 96 -0.19 -0.65 -11.11
N GLU A 97 1.00 -0.99 -11.60
CA GLU A 97 1.29 -1.26 -13.01
C GLU A 97 2.37 -2.33 -13.14
N GLU A 98 2.37 -3.05 -14.27
CA GLU A 98 3.36 -4.09 -14.57
C GLU A 98 4.61 -3.48 -15.21
N ALA A 99 5.77 -4.12 -15.03
CA ALA A 99 7.00 -3.71 -15.73
C ALA A 99 6.82 -3.82 -17.26
N PRO A 100 7.32 -2.88 -18.07
CA PRO A 100 8.34 -1.88 -17.75
C PRO A 100 7.84 -0.58 -17.12
N PHE A 101 6.54 -0.43 -16.86
CA PHE A 101 5.99 0.75 -16.21
C PHE A 101 6.26 0.77 -14.70
N HIS A 102 6.27 1.96 -14.10
CA HIS A 102 6.53 2.13 -12.67
C HIS A 102 5.35 1.64 -11.83
N HIS A 103 5.56 0.62 -11.02
CA HIS A 103 4.50 0.06 -10.17
C HIS A 103 4.16 0.91 -8.94
N ALA A 104 5.00 1.91 -8.61
CA ALA A 104 4.83 2.75 -7.43
C ALA A 104 5.23 4.22 -7.66
N ALA A 105 5.03 4.75 -8.88
CA ALA A 105 5.33 6.14 -9.22
C ALA A 105 4.68 7.14 -8.26
N LEU A 106 5.40 8.22 -7.87
CA LEU A 106 4.77 9.31 -7.10
C LEU A 106 3.80 10.10 -7.96
N HIS A 107 4.20 10.46 -9.18
CA HIS A 107 3.39 11.15 -10.19
C HIS A 107 3.37 10.35 -11.49
N CYS A 108 2.34 10.53 -12.32
CA CYS A 108 2.31 9.91 -13.64
C CYS A 108 3.37 10.55 -14.56
N SER A 109 4.01 9.70 -15.38
CA SER A 109 5.00 10.08 -16.40
C SER A 109 4.76 9.27 -17.68
N ASP A 110 5.66 9.39 -18.68
CA ASP A 110 5.66 8.54 -19.87
C ASP A 110 5.98 7.06 -19.55
N MET A 111 6.44 6.76 -18.31
CA MET A 111 6.67 5.42 -17.79
C MET A 111 5.59 4.96 -16.81
N THR A 112 4.39 5.51 -16.90
CA THR A 112 3.17 5.03 -16.24
C THR A 112 2.05 4.93 -17.27
N GLU A 113 1.16 3.94 -17.14
CA GLU A 113 -0.04 3.86 -17.97
C GLU A 113 -1.15 4.76 -17.41
N GLU A 114 -1.52 4.54 -16.17
CA GLU A 114 -2.65 5.23 -15.56
C GLU A 114 -2.41 5.69 -14.13
N TRP A 115 -1.66 4.93 -13.31
CA TRP A 115 -1.67 5.07 -11.86
C TRP A 115 -0.41 5.72 -11.29
N SER A 116 -0.60 6.37 -10.13
CA SER A 116 0.47 6.92 -9.28
C SER A 116 -0.02 7.03 -7.83
N CYS A 117 0.91 7.21 -6.89
CA CYS A 117 0.57 7.47 -5.49
C CYS A 117 -0.35 8.69 -5.34
N GLU A 118 -0.09 9.76 -6.10
CA GLU A 118 -0.94 10.96 -6.11
C GLU A 118 -2.38 10.66 -6.51
N LYS A 119 -2.59 9.90 -7.58
CA LYS A 119 -3.93 9.48 -8.02
C LYS A 119 -4.60 8.55 -7.01
N ALA A 120 -3.85 7.62 -6.42
CA ALA A 120 -4.36 6.73 -5.39
C ALA A 120 -4.89 7.52 -4.18
N VAL A 121 -4.11 8.47 -3.66
CA VAL A 121 -4.53 9.33 -2.54
C VAL A 121 -5.74 10.20 -2.93
N ALA A 122 -5.71 10.83 -4.11
CA ALA A 122 -6.82 11.64 -4.59
C ALA A 122 -8.12 10.83 -4.72
N GLY A 123 -8.04 9.58 -5.17
CA GLY A 123 -9.19 8.67 -5.28
C GLY A 123 -9.82 8.35 -3.92
N HIS A 124 -9.01 8.11 -2.88
CA HIS A 124 -9.49 7.85 -1.52
C HIS A 124 -10.17 9.08 -0.90
N ILE A 125 -9.58 10.27 -1.10
CA ILE A 125 -10.17 11.55 -0.66
C ILE A 125 -11.51 11.82 -1.38
N ALA A 126 -11.55 11.65 -2.70
CA ALA A 126 -12.76 11.80 -3.49
C ALA A 126 -13.84 10.78 -3.09
N GLY A 127 -13.45 9.57 -2.71
CA GLY A 127 -14.31 8.54 -2.15
C GLY A 127 -14.91 8.90 -0.78
N GLY A 128 -14.36 9.92 -0.10
CA GLY A 128 -14.88 10.48 1.13
C GLY A 128 -14.15 10.05 2.41
N PHE A 129 -12.97 9.42 2.32
CA PHE A 129 -12.19 9.14 3.53
C PHE A 129 -11.31 10.35 3.90
N PRO A 130 -11.22 10.72 5.20
CA PRO A 130 -10.43 11.88 5.64
C PRO A 130 -8.94 11.69 5.38
N VAL A 131 -8.30 12.69 4.74
CA VAL A 131 -6.87 12.61 4.38
C VAL A 131 -5.96 12.42 5.61
N GLN A 132 -6.33 12.99 6.76
CA GLN A 132 -5.59 12.87 8.02
C GLN A 132 -5.59 11.44 8.62
N ARG A 133 -6.35 10.54 8.02
CA ARG A 133 -6.46 9.13 8.39
C ARG A 133 -6.03 8.19 7.26
N LEU A 134 -5.35 8.73 6.23
CA LEU A 134 -4.73 7.96 5.15
C LEU A 134 -3.24 7.75 5.43
N VAL A 135 -2.77 6.54 5.20
CA VAL A 135 -1.37 6.12 5.31
C VAL A 135 -0.89 5.69 3.92
N LEU A 136 0.26 6.22 3.47
CA LEU A 136 0.81 5.90 2.16
C LEU A 136 1.64 4.61 2.21
N GLY A 137 1.30 3.62 1.41
CA GLY A 137 2.06 2.39 1.23
C GLY A 137 3.27 2.60 0.32
N ILE A 138 4.40 2.05 0.73
CA ILE A 138 5.69 2.13 0.03
C ILE A 138 6.25 0.71 -0.12
N PRO A 139 6.59 0.25 -1.34
CA PRO A 139 7.18 -1.07 -1.51
C PRO A 139 8.69 -1.04 -1.21
N PHE A 140 9.20 -2.08 -0.56
CA PHE A 140 10.64 -2.32 -0.37
C PHE A 140 11.18 -3.37 -1.35
N TYR A 141 10.44 -3.60 -2.41
CA TYR A 141 10.76 -4.49 -3.51
C TYR A 141 10.56 -3.77 -4.85
N GLY A 142 10.93 -4.42 -5.92
CA GLY A 142 10.73 -3.93 -7.28
C GLY A 142 10.20 -4.99 -8.21
N HIS A 143 9.72 -4.56 -9.37
CA HIS A 143 9.25 -5.42 -10.44
C HIS A 143 10.23 -5.49 -11.60
N GLY A 144 10.55 -6.72 -12.02
CA GLY A 144 11.40 -7.01 -13.16
C GLY A 144 10.61 -7.26 -14.44
N THR A 145 11.24 -6.95 -15.57
CA THR A 145 10.81 -7.40 -16.90
C THR A 145 11.28 -8.83 -17.14
N ASN A 146 11.06 -9.37 -18.37
CA ASN A 146 11.52 -10.72 -18.75
C ASN A 146 13.04 -10.95 -18.60
N GLU A 147 13.84 -9.90 -18.35
CA GLU A 147 15.29 -9.98 -18.12
C GLU A 147 15.65 -10.11 -16.62
N ALA A 148 14.66 -10.07 -15.73
CA ALA A 148 14.81 -10.18 -14.29
C ALA A 148 13.60 -10.90 -13.66
N PRO A 149 13.69 -11.42 -12.41
CA PRO A 149 12.53 -11.95 -11.71
C PRO A 149 11.39 -10.92 -11.62
N GLU A 150 10.15 -11.40 -11.67
CA GLU A 150 8.94 -10.56 -11.58
C GLU A 150 8.93 -9.71 -10.31
N SER A 151 9.36 -10.26 -9.19
CA SER A 151 9.51 -9.55 -7.92
C SER A 151 10.92 -9.74 -7.36
N LEU A 152 11.54 -8.65 -6.90
CA LEU A 152 12.88 -8.64 -6.29
C LEU A 152 12.91 -7.75 -5.06
N ASP A 153 13.43 -8.27 -3.95
CA ASP A 153 13.72 -7.48 -2.75
C ASP A 153 14.74 -6.36 -3.05
N TYR A 154 14.61 -5.23 -2.40
CA TYR A 154 15.56 -4.11 -2.53
C TYR A 154 17.01 -4.54 -2.35
N ARG A 155 17.31 -5.37 -1.33
CA ARG A 155 18.67 -5.91 -1.07
C ARG A 155 19.28 -6.65 -2.27
N HIS A 156 18.46 -7.31 -3.08
CA HIS A 156 18.91 -8.00 -4.29
C HIS A 156 19.07 -7.03 -5.45
N ILE A 157 18.17 -6.05 -5.59
CA ILE A 157 18.21 -5.04 -6.66
C ILE A 157 19.51 -4.25 -6.62
N ILE A 158 19.92 -3.79 -5.42
CA ILE A 158 21.14 -2.97 -5.25
C ILE A 158 22.44 -3.74 -5.47
N SER A 159 22.38 -5.08 -5.56
CA SER A 159 23.53 -5.95 -5.81
C SER A 159 23.71 -6.34 -7.29
N ILE A 160 22.86 -5.83 -8.21
CA ILE A 160 22.92 -6.17 -9.63
C ILE A 160 23.93 -5.28 -10.36
N ASP A 161 25.20 -5.70 -10.40
CA ASP A 161 26.30 -4.94 -11.02
C ASP A 161 26.20 -4.75 -12.54
N SER A 162 25.38 -5.58 -13.22
CA SER A 162 25.25 -5.55 -14.70
C SER A 162 24.24 -4.52 -15.20
N LEU A 163 23.48 -3.87 -14.32
CA LEU A 163 22.45 -2.89 -14.64
C LEU A 163 22.85 -1.47 -14.23
N TYR A 164 22.30 -0.49 -14.90
CA TYR A 164 22.60 0.92 -14.70
C TYR A 164 21.38 1.65 -14.12
N SER A 165 21.58 2.32 -13.00
CA SER A 165 20.53 3.13 -12.37
C SER A 165 20.20 4.36 -13.22
N ARG A 166 18.90 4.65 -13.32
CA ARG A 166 18.31 5.84 -13.94
C ARG A 166 17.28 6.44 -12.97
N TRP A 167 16.89 7.65 -13.24
CA TRP A 167 15.93 8.41 -12.47
C TRP A 167 14.87 9.00 -13.38
N ASP A 168 13.60 8.70 -13.11
CA ASP A 168 12.47 9.41 -13.71
C ASP A 168 12.16 10.66 -12.89
N SER A 169 12.49 11.83 -13.44
CA SER A 169 12.33 13.10 -12.73
C SER A 169 10.87 13.56 -12.60
N VAL A 170 9.97 13.02 -13.44
CA VAL A 170 8.53 13.30 -13.39
C VAL A 170 7.86 12.36 -12.39
N ALA A 171 8.05 11.05 -12.54
CA ALA A 171 7.51 10.05 -11.63
C ALA A 171 8.17 10.06 -10.24
N GLN A 172 9.38 10.66 -10.13
CA GLN A 172 10.20 10.75 -8.91
C GLN A 172 10.57 9.39 -8.32
N VAL A 173 10.92 8.44 -9.19
CA VAL A 173 11.33 7.09 -8.81
C VAL A 173 12.54 6.62 -9.62
N PRO A 174 13.37 5.71 -9.06
CA PRO A 174 14.46 5.09 -9.79
C PRO A 174 14.00 3.89 -10.63
N TYR A 175 14.83 3.54 -11.61
CA TYR A 175 14.70 2.30 -12.36
C TYR A 175 16.07 1.82 -12.87
N LEU A 176 16.19 0.54 -13.18
CA LEU A 176 17.42 -0.03 -13.75
C LEU A 176 17.23 -0.34 -15.22
N VAL A 177 18.29 -0.07 -16.00
CA VAL A 177 18.36 -0.40 -17.44
C VAL A 177 19.57 -1.29 -17.72
N ASN A 178 19.47 -2.12 -18.77
CA ASN A 178 20.60 -2.86 -19.31
C ASN A 178 21.54 -1.96 -20.15
N SER A 179 22.62 -2.54 -20.69
CA SER A 179 23.61 -1.82 -21.51
C SER A 179 23.04 -1.22 -22.82
N LYS A 180 21.85 -1.65 -23.24
CA LYS A 180 21.14 -1.12 -24.42
C LYS A 180 20.15 0.00 -24.05
N GLY A 181 20.00 0.32 -22.77
CA GLY A 181 19.04 1.30 -22.28
C GLY A 181 17.62 0.77 -22.09
N THR A 182 17.40 -0.54 -22.20
CA THR A 182 16.09 -1.16 -21.96
C THR A 182 15.82 -1.25 -20.47
N VAL A 183 14.60 -0.90 -20.02
CA VAL A 183 14.17 -1.03 -18.62
C VAL A 183 14.14 -2.49 -18.22
N VAL A 184 14.73 -2.80 -17.08
CA VAL A 184 14.81 -4.16 -16.52
C VAL A 184 14.12 -4.25 -15.17
N VAL A 185 14.28 -3.26 -14.28
CA VAL A 185 13.68 -3.28 -12.93
C VAL A 185 13.17 -1.89 -12.57
N ASN A 186 11.96 -1.83 -12.05
CA ASN A 186 11.38 -0.65 -11.38
C ASN A 186 11.39 -0.88 -9.87
N TYR A 187 11.78 0.12 -9.07
CA TYR A 187 11.96 -0.05 -7.62
C TYR A 187 11.90 1.29 -6.88
N GLU A 188 12.07 1.26 -5.55
CA GLU A 188 12.22 2.43 -4.69
C GLU A 188 13.66 2.56 -4.18
N ASN A 189 14.09 3.78 -3.88
CA ASN A 189 15.31 4.06 -3.13
C ASN A 189 15.09 5.12 -2.04
N ALA A 190 16.11 5.42 -1.25
CA ALA A 190 15.97 6.42 -0.18
C ALA A 190 15.48 7.79 -0.68
N GLN A 191 15.91 8.21 -1.88
CA GLN A 191 15.51 9.49 -2.47
C GLN A 191 14.02 9.51 -2.83
N SER A 192 13.51 8.47 -3.50
CA SER A 192 12.10 8.39 -3.87
C SER A 192 11.20 8.32 -2.64
N ILE A 193 11.63 7.58 -1.61
CA ILE A 193 10.93 7.50 -0.32
C ILE A 193 10.85 8.87 0.37
N GLU A 194 11.96 9.62 0.42
CA GLU A 194 11.95 10.98 0.99
C GLU A 194 10.99 11.91 0.24
N LEU A 195 10.93 11.82 -1.09
CA LEU A 195 9.98 12.60 -1.90
C LEU A 195 8.52 12.20 -1.64
N LYS A 196 8.23 10.91 -1.48
CA LYS A 196 6.93 10.41 -1.06
C LYS A 196 6.54 10.88 0.36
N CYS A 197 7.49 10.90 1.29
CA CYS A 197 7.26 11.44 2.62
C CYS A 197 6.99 12.95 2.59
N ARG A 198 7.67 13.73 1.76
CA ARG A 198 7.34 15.13 1.55
C ARG A 198 5.95 15.32 0.95
N PHE A 199 5.55 14.45 0.03
CA PHE A 199 4.21 14.46 -0.55
C PHE A 199 3.15 14.19 0.52
N LEU A 200 3.27 13.13 1.32
CA LEU A 200 2.29 12.82 2.37
C LEU A 200 2.14 13.96 3.39
N HIS A 201 3.23 14.64 3.77
CA HIS A 201 3.17 15.82 4.64
C HIS A 201 2.40 16.97 3.99
N ARG A 202 2.69 17.28 2.72
CA ARG A 202 1.95 18.34 1.98
C ARG A 202 0.46 18.03 1.86
N GLN A 203 0.09 16.75 1.75
CA GLN A 203 -1.32 16.32 1.72
C GLN A 203 -1.99 16.30 3.10
N GLY A 204 -1.23 16.36 4.18
CA GLY A 204 -1.73 16.22 5.55
C GLY A 204 -2.16 14.81 5.89
N MET A 205 -1.51 13.79 5.29
CA MET A 205 -1.75 12.38 5.58
C MET A 205 -1.25 11.98 6.96
N LEU A 206 -1.73 10.86 7.50
CA LEU A 206 -1.34 10.33 8.81
C LEU A 206 0.12 9.88 8.84
N GLY A 207 0.61 9.25 7.78
CA GLY A 207 1.96 8.72 7.73
C GLY A 207 2.20 7.77 6.57
N ALA A 208 3.18 6.87 6.73
CA ALA A 208 3.51 5.85 5.75
C ALA A 208 3.57 4.45 6.39
N MET A 209 3.27 3.42 5.62
CA MET A 209 3.59 2.02 5.89
C MET A 209 4.44 1.48 4.74
N TYR A 210 5.11 0.37 4.94
CA TYR A 210 5.88 -0.28 3.88
C TYR A 210 5.65 -1.79 3.84
N TRP A 211 5.80 -2.35 2.65
CA TRP A 211 5.78 -3.78 2.39
C TRP A 211 7.08 -4.16 1.64
N ASP A 212 7.99 -5.04 2.17
CA ASP A 212 7.91 -5.46 3.56
C ASP A 212 9.27 -5.29 4.25
N TYR A 213 9.31 -5.57 5.54
CA TYR A 213 10.50 -5.38 6.37
C TYR A 213 11.71 -6.21 5.90
N ASP A 214 11.47 -7.46 5.48
CA ASP A 214 12.52 -8.39 5.08
C ASP A 214 13.15 -8.05 3.72
N SER A 215 12.48 -7.27 2.88
CA SER A 215 12.98 -6.87 1.56
C SER A 215 14.04 -5.77 1.59
N ASP A 216 14.20 -5.06 2.73
CA ASP A 216 15.22 -4.01 2.91
C ASP A 216 16.64 -4.62 2.98
N ASP A 217 17.66 -3.79 2.80
CA ASP A 217 19.04 -4.20 3.03
C ASP A 217 19.38 -4.32 4.53
N GLU A 218 20.50 -4.97 4.84
CA GLU A 218 20.95 -5.17 6.24
C GLU A 218 21.14 -3.85 6.99
N MET A 219 21.53 -2.78 6.29
CA MET A 219 21.72 -1.44 6.86
C MET A 219 20.39 -0.72 7.13
N GLY A 220 19.29 -1.22 6.61
CA GLY A 220 17.98 -0.59 6.77
C GLY A 220 17.82 0.70 5.99
N THR A 221 18.38 0.76 4.81
CA THR A 221 18.41 1.97 3.99
C THR A 221 17.01 2.55 3.77
N LEU A 222 16.05 1.69 3.38
CA LEU A 222 14.69 2.16 3.08
C LEU A 222 13.88 2.46 4.35
N ARG A 223 13.91 1.58 5.37
CA ARG A 223 13.18 1.84 6.62
C ARG A 223 13.69 3.09 7.33
N HIS A 224 15.00 3.37 7.28
CA HIS A 224 15.57 4.61 7.81
C HIS A 224 15.12 5.84 6.99
N ALA A 225 14.98 5.71 5.66
CA ALA A 225 14.45 6.79 4.82
C ALA A 225 12.98 7.09 5.18
N VAL A 226 12.14 6.05 5.36
CA VAL A 226 10.75 6.22 5.83
C VAL A 226 10.73 6.91 7.20
N TYR A 227 11.50 6.40 8.17
CA TYR A 227 11.54 6.98 9.52
C TYR A 227 11.93 8.46 9.50
N ARG A 228 13.02 8.80 8.82
CA ARG A 228 13.45 10.21 8.68
C ARG A 228 12.40 11.05 7.97
N GLY A 229 11.86 10.51 6.87
CA GLY A 229 10.88 11.23 6.06
C GLY A 229 9.58 11.51 6.81
N VAL A 230 9.08 10.56 7.60
CA VAL A 230 7.83 10.74 8.36
C VAL A 230 8.03 11.56 9.63
N MET A 231 9.15 11.34 10.36
CA MET A 231 9.33 11.87 11.72
C MET A 231 10.16 13.15 11.78
N GLN A 232 11.01 13.44 10.79
CA GLN A 232 12.00 14.53 10.87
C GLN A 232 11.88 15.58 9.79
N LEU A 233 11.15 15.33 8.71
CA LEU A 233 10.88 16.36 7.69
C LEU A 233 9.74 17.26 8.18
N PRO A 234 9.92 18.58 8.10
CA PRO A 234 8.86 19.54 8.42
C PRO A 234 7.80 19.60 7.31
#